data_8293e4dfb7eeef5a5c340d42f54ccdec
#
_entry.id   8293e4dfb7eeef5a5c340d42f54ccdec
#
_cell.length_a   1.000
_cell.length_b   1.000
_cell.length_c   1.000
_cell.angle_alpha   90.00
_cell.angle_beta   90.00
_cell.angle_gamma   90.00
#
_symmetry.space_group_name_H-M   'P 1'
#
loop_
_entity.id
_entity.type
_entity.pdbx_description
1 polymer ?
#
loop_
_entity_poly.entity_id
_entity_poly.type
_entity_poly.pdbx_seq_one_letter_code
_entity_poly.pdbx_strand_id
1 'polypeptide(L)'
;PSTAHDCKIKRTTVKRIPKLDCLRMEQFLIHSDALDEDSAAVIGHVSPVRRSDLVAMGYDKDLVWTLPAQGSSPDDKTESDTARRTFVNGSKSETTRELDEIEFYNVYVRIDTDGDGIAELRLMRFGGKISAETLLEDEEADEVPYAIIKVKTKPHQWEGISIADDMMEIQR
;
A
#
# COMPACT_ATOMS: atom_id res chain seq x y z
N PRO A 1 0.08 27.07 53.58
CA PRO A 1 0.39 25.73 53.14
C PRO A 1 0.59 25.70 51.65
N SER A 2 1.82 25.51 51.21
CA SER A 2 2.12 25.34 49.78
C SER A 2 1.79 23.91 49.38
N THR A 3 0.79 23.71 48.54
CA THR A 3 0.49 22.43 47.93
C THR A 3 1.55 22.15 46.86
N ALA A 4 2.50 21.28 47.17
CA ALA A 4 3.43 20.77 46.17
C ALA A 4 2.65 19.87 45.20
N HIS A 5 2.54 20.26 43.93
CA HIS A 5 2.01 19.41 42.90
C HIS A 5 3.13 18.56 42.30
N ASP A 6 3.03 17.26 42.51
CA ASP A 6 3.94 16.28 41.89
C ASP A 6 3.61 16.14 40.39
N CYS A 7 4.41 16.79 39.58
CA CYS A 7 4.30 16.65 38.11
C CYS A 7 5.23 15.55 37.61
N LYS A 8 4.68 14.43 37.15
CA LYS A 8 5.43 13.41 36.41
C LYS A 8 5.58 13.83 34.94
N ILE A 9 6.77 14.26 34.54
CA ILE A 9 7.09 14.56 33.16
C ILE A 9 7.56 13.28 32.48
N LYS A 10 6.76 12.76 31.52
CA LYS A 10 7.15 11.65 30.65
C LYS A 10 7.75 12.22 29.36
N ARG A 11 9.08 12.15 29.20
CA ARG A 11 9.76 12.53 27.97
C ARG A 11 9.73 11.34 27.01
N THR A 12 8.99 11.44 25.92
CA THR A 12 9.00 10.46 24.83
C THR A 12 9.89 11.00 23.71
N THR A 13 10.99 10.32 23.44
CA THR A 13 11.85 10.67 22.30
C THR A 13 11.42 9.85 21.08
N VAL A 14 10.84 10.50 20.10
CA VAL A 14 10.49 9.87 18.82
C VAL A 14 11.71 9.97 17.90
N LYS A 15 12.32 8.82 17.61
CA LYS A 15 13.37 8.74 16.57
C LYS A 15 12.68 8.57 15.22
N ARG A 16 12.81 9.55 14.34
CA ARG A 16 12.40 9.44 12.94
C ARG A 16 13.60 9.01 12.12
N ILE A 17 13.58 7.81 11.62
CA ILE A 17 14.62 7.26 10.75
C ILE A 17 13.95 7.02 9.40
N PRO A 18 14.50 7.54 8.28
CA PRO A 18 13.99 7.21 6.95
C PRO A 18 14.18 5.72 6.73
N LYS A 19 13.13 5.06 6.27
CA LYS A 19 13.12 3.64 5.92
C LYS A 19 12.84 3.52 4.42
N LEU A 20 13.69 2.77 3.72
CA LEU A 20 13.50 2.44 2.32
C LEU A 20 13.09 0.98 2.23
N ASP A 21 11.96 0.73 1.64
CA ASP A 21 11.44 -0.61 1.39
C ASP A 21 11.36 -0.84 -0.13
N CYS A 22 11.85 -1.99 -0.60
CA CYS A 22 11.71 -2.40 -2.00
C CYS A 22 10.32 -3.01 -2.21
N LEU A 23 9.53 -2.39 -3.06
CA LEU A 23 8.24 -2.91 -3.48
C LEU A 23 8.41 -3.94 -4.60
N ARG A 24 7.60 -5.00 -4.56
CA ARG A 24 7.49 -5.94 -5.66
C ARG A 24 6.68 -5.31 -6.78
N MET A 25 7.05 -5.61 -8.03
CA MET A 25 6.32 -5.15 -9.21
C MET A 25 4.83 -5.47 -9.16
N GLU A 26 4.48 -6.67 -8.68
CA GLU A 26 3.10 -7.17 -8.51
C GLU A 26 2.28 -6.37 -7.48
N GLN A 27 2.95 -5.66 -6.58
CA GLN A 27 2.33 -4.87 -5.52
C GLN A 27 2.27 -3.37 -5.86
N PHE A 28 2.96 -2.98 -6.91
CA PHE A 28 3.03 -1.59 -7.32
C PHE A 28 1.90 -1.26 -8.30
N LEU A 29 1.24 -0.15 -8.05
CA LEU A 29 0.12 0.35 -8.84
C LEU A 29 0.52 1.69 -9.45
N ILE A 30 0.43 1.79 -10.76
CA ILE A 30 0.69 3.04 -11.48
C ILE A 30 -0.25 3.14 -12.67
N HIS A 31 -0.67 4.34 -13.00
CA HIS A 31 -1.50 4.58 -14.17
C HIS A 31 -0.75 4.21 -15.45
N SER A 32 -1.43 3.56 -16.39
CA SER A 32 -0.83 3.01 -17.64
C SER A 32 -0.12 4.04 -18.51
N ASP A 33 -0.61 5.27 -18.50
CA ASP A 33 -0.09 6.36 -19.34
C ASP A 33 1.03 7.15 -18.66
N ALA A 34 1.38 6.81 -17.42
CA ALA A 34 2.47 7.44 -16.71
C ALA A 34 3.82 7.04 -17.30
N LEU A 35 4.75 7.99 -17.39
CA LEU A 35 6.13 7.74 -17.81
C LEU A 35 7.07 7.65 -16.60
N ASP A 36 6.72 8.34 -15.53
CA ASP A 36 7.45 8.42 -14.27
C ASP A 36 6.50 8.68 -13.11
N GLU A 37 7.04 8.72 -11.90
CA GLU A 37 6.29 8.96 -10.67
C GLU A 37 5.62 10.33 -10.61
N ASP A 38 6.24 11.34 -11.24
CA ASP A 38 5.71 12.71 -11.21
C ASP A 38 4.55 12.92 -12.20
N SER A 39 4.55 12.19 -13.32
CA SER A 39 3.51 12.27 -14.34
C SER A 39 2.29 11.40 -14.02
N ALA A 40 2.39 10.52 -13.03
CA ALA A 40 1.33 9.59 -12.70
C ALA A 40 0.12 10.30 -12.07
N ALA A 41 -1.06 10.14 -12.68
CA ALA A 41 -2.32 10.58 -12.09
C ALA A 41 -2.70 9.74 -10.86
N VAL A 42 -2.32 8.46 -10.88
CA VAL A 42 -2.54 7.49 -9.80
C VAL A 42 -1.28 6.67 -9.63
N ILE A 43 -0.76 6.62 -8.42
CA ILE A 43 0.41 5.81 -8.06
C ILE A 43 0.23 5.27 -6.64
N GLY A 44 0.62 4.03 -6.40
CA GLY A 44 0.43 3.44 -5.09
C GLY A 44 1.02 2.04 -4.96
N HIS A 45 0.68 1.41 -3.87
CA HIS A 45 1.03 0.00 -3.66
C HIS A 45 -0.04 -0.72 -2.84
N VAL A 46 -0.08 -2.03 -3.00
CA VAL A 46 -0.89 -2.93 -2.19
C VAL A 46 0.02 -3.79 -1.33
N SER A 47 -0.32 -3.93 -0.06
CA SER A 47 0.40 -4.79 0.87
C SER A 47 -0.58 -5.61 1.72
N PRO A 48 -0.29 -6.90 1.98
CA PRO A 48 -1.10 -7.68 2.91
C PRO A 48 -0.83 -7.22 4.34
N VAL A 49 -1.87 -6.85 5.08
CA VAL A 49 -1.80 -6.40 6.47
C VAL A 49 -2.84 -7.18 7.28
N ARG A 50 -2.50 -7.57 8.50
CA ARG A 50 -3.45 -8.25 9.39
C ARG A 50 -4.48 -7.28 9.97
N ARG A 51 -5.69 -7.77 10.22
CA ARG A 51 -6.74 -6.97 10.87
C ARG A 51 -6.29 -6.35 12.20
N SER A 52 -5.60 -7.14 13.03
CA SER A 52 -5.03 -6.67 14.29
C SER A 52 -4.09 -5.49 14.12
N ASP A 53 -3.29 -5.50 13.06
CA ASP A 53 -2.29 -4.46 12.79
C ASP A 53 -2.97 -3.17 12.32
N LEU A 54 -4.05 -3.27 11.50
CA LEU A 54 -4.86 -2.11 11.12
C LEU A 54 -5.50 -1.43 12.33
N VAL A 55 -6.05 -2.23 13.27
CA VAL A 55 -6.59 -1.68 14.52
C VAL A 55 -5.48 -1.05 15.38
N ALA A 56 -4.29 -1.65 15.43
CA ALA A 56 -3.14 -1.09 16.13
C ALA A 56 -2.61 0.21 15.50
N MET A 57 -2.79 0.39 14.19
CA MET A 57 -2.51 1.65 13.49
C MET A 57 -3.51 2.77 13.82
N GLY A 58 -4.64 2.42 14.44
CA GLY A 58 -5.63 3.39 14.92
C GLY A 58 -6.92 3.44 14.09
N TYR A 59 -7.10 2.56 13.12
CA TYR A 59 -8.33 2.47 12.35
C TYR A 59 -9.47 1.90 13.20
N ASP A 60 -10.71 2.33 12.91
CA ASP A 60 -11.89 1.86 13.62
C ASP A 60 -12.05 0.34 13.50
N LYS A 61 -12.18 -0.31 14.65
CA LYS A 61 -12.32 -1.76 14.74
C LYS A 61 -13.54 -2.27 13.97
N ASP A 62 -14.69 -1.61 14.10
CA ASP A 62 -15.92 -2.05 13.48
C ASP A 62 -15.83 -1.97 11.95
N LEU A 63 -15.21 -0.91 11.43
CA LEU A 63 -14.93 -0.79 10.00
C LEU A 63 -13.96 -1.87 9.52
N VAL A 64 -12.84 -2.10 10.23
CA VAL A 64 -11.86 -3.14 9.89
C VAL A 64 -12.47 -4.53 9.88
N TRP A 65 -13.46 -4.82 10.76
CA TRP A 65 -14.16 -6.10 10.78
C TRP A 65 -15.11 -6.31 9.61
N THR A 66 -15.58 -5.27 8.94
CA THR A 66 -16.42 -5.37 7.73
C THR A 66 -15.61 -5.64 6.46
N LEU A 67 -14.30 -5.33 6.48
CA LEU A 67 -13.46 -5.47 5.31
C LEU A 67 -13.35 -6.93 4.85
N PRO A 68 -13.31 -7.20 3.53
CA PRO A 68 -13.11 -8.55 3.01
C PRO A 68 -11.69 -9.02 3.30
N ALA A 69 -11.56 -10.28 3.74
CA ALA A 69 -10.26 -10.91 3.89
C ALA A 69 -9.68 -11.26 2.51
N GLN A 70 -8.36 -11.26 2.41
CA GLN A 70 -7.64 -11.61 1.20
C GLN A 70 -8.02 -13.02 0.71
N GLY A 71 -8.37 -13.13 -0.60
CA GLY A 71 -8.80 -14.40 -1.20
C GLY A 71 -10.24 -14.81 -0.89
N SER A 72 -11.06 -13.92 -0.32
CA SER A 72 -12.50 -14.15 -0.15
C SER A 72 -13.29 -13.92 -1.45
N SER A 73 -12.73 -13.21 -2.42
CA SER A 73 -13.34 -13.01 -3.73
C SER A 73 -12.94 -14.12 -4.72
N PRO A 74 -13.91 -14.68 -5.48
CA PRO A 74 -13.61 -15.70 -6.49
C PRO A 74 -12.73 -15.19 -7.65
N ASP A 75 -12.77 -13.88 -7.94
CA ASP A 75 -12.09 -13.26 -9.07
C ASP A 75 -10.62 -12.90 -8.79
N ASP A 76 -10.18 -12.89 -7.52
CA ASP A 76 -8.82 -12.50 -7.11
C ASP A 76 -7.80 -13.65 -7.21
N LYS A 77 -8.17 -14.79 -7.76
CA LYS A 77 -7.29 -15.96 -7.77
C LYS A 77 -6.47 -16.03 -9.06
N THR A 78 -5.36 -15.32 -9.09
CA THR A 78 -4.29 -15.67 -10.02
C THR A 78 -3.71 -17.02 -9.59
N GLU A 79 -3.60 -17.99 -10.52
CA GLU A 79 -3.12 -19.34 -10.23
C GLU A 79 -1.76 -19.36 -9.52
N SER A 80 -0.88 -18.42 -9.83
CA SER A 80 0.44 -18.26 -9.20
C SER A 80 0.34 -17.86 -7.72
N ASP A 81 -0.59 -16.98 -7.35
CA ASP A 81 -0.80 -16.57 -5.96
C ASP A 81 -1.45 -17.68 -5.14
N THR A 82 -2.38 -18.42 -5.75
CA THR A 82 -3.01 -19.57 -5.11
C THR A 82 -1.97 -20.66 -4.81
N ALA A 83 -1.05 -20.94 -5.75
CA ALA A 83 0.01 -21.91 -5.56
C ALA A 83 0.99 -21.51 -4.46
N ARG A 84 1.42 -20.24 -4.40
CA ARG A 84 2.30 -19.71 -3.34
C ARG A 84 1.63 -19.79 -1.96
N ARG A 85 0.35 -19.41 -1.86
CA ARG A 85 -0.40 -19.43 -0.60
C ARG A 85 -0.66 -20.85 -0.08
N THR A 86 -0.98 -21.78 -0.98
CA THR A 86 -1.21 -23.19 -0.61
C THR A 86 0.07 -23.83 -0.07
N PHE A 87 1.24 -23.43 -0.58
CA PHE A 87 2.52 -23.97 -0.12
C PHE A 87 2.94 -23.42 1.26
N VAL A 88 2.57 -22.16 1.57
CA VAL A 88 2.96 -21.49 2.83
C VAL A 88 1.92 -21.68 3.93
N ASN A 89 0.64 -21.72 3.59
CA ASN A 89 -0.46 -21.75 4.54
C ASN A 89 -1.16 -23.12 4.60
N GLY A 90 -0.43 -24.22 4.72
CA GLY A 90 -1.05 -25.54 4.89
C GLY A 90 -2.37 -25.44 5.67
N SER A 91 -3.46 -25.98 5.12
CA SER A 91 -4.87 -25.99 5.57
C SER A 91 -5.20 -24.94 6.65
N LYS A 92 -6.00 -23.94 6.28
CA LYS A 92 -6.56 -22.94 7.23
C LYS A 92 -7.25 -23.73 8.38
N SER A 93 -6.53 -23.90 9.48
CA SER A 93 -7.12 -24.02 10.78
C SER A 93 -7.99 -22.78 10.98
N GLU A 94 -9.09 -22.88 11.73
CA GLU A 94 -9.91 -21.73 12.13
C GLU A 94 -9.04 -20.72 12.89
N THR A 95 -8.25 -20.00 12.14
CA THR A 95 -7.36 -18.96 12.63
C THR A 95 -8.27 -17.86 13.11
N THR A 96 -8.01 -17.36 14.27
CA THR A 96 -8.68 -16.21 14.86
C THR A 96 -8.79 -15.11 13.81
N ARG A 97 -9.98 -14.57 13.64
CA ARG A 97 -10.33 -13.58 12.61
C ARG A 97 -9.43 -12.32 12.65
N GLU A 98 -8.78 -12.09 13.79
CA GLU A 98 -7.80 -11.01 13.99
C GLU A 98 -6.53 -11.19 13.16
N LEU A 99 -6.18 -12.42 12.79
CA LEU A 99 -5.00 -12.76 12.01
C LEU A 99 -5.28 -12.85 10.50
N ASP A 100 -6.53 -12.64 10.08
CA ASP A 100 -6.85 -12.58 8.66
C ASP A 100 -6.07 -11.45 8.00
N GLU A 101 -5.48 -11.74 6.85
CA GLU A 101 -4.79 -10.76 6.02
C GLU A 101 -5.81 -10.02 5.14
N ILE A 102 -5.67 -8.71 5.09
CA ILE A 102 -6.44 -7.80 4.26
C ILE A 102 -5.46 -7.15 3.29
N GLU A 103 -5.85 -6.98 2.05
CA GLU A 103 -5.13 -6.15 1.10
C GLU A 103 -5.27 -4.69 1.49
N PHE A 104 -4.17 -4.08 1.85
CA PHE A 104 -4.13 -2.67 2.24
C PHE A 104 -3.52 -1.87 1.11
N TYR A 105 -4.32 -0.97 0.55
CA TYR A 105 -3.97 -0.12 -0.57
C TYR A 105 -3.57 1.27 -0.07
N ASN A 106 -2.36 1.70 -0.39
CA ASN A 106 -1.92 3.07 -0.23
C ASN A 106 -1.82 3.68 -1.62
N VAL A 107 -2.72 4.60 -1.95
CA VAL A 107 -2.85 5.16 -3.30
C VAL A 107 -2.76 6.69 -3.23
N TYR A 108 -1.85 7.25 -3.99
CA TYR A 108 -1.74 8.68 -4.23
C TYR A 108 -2.46 9.00 -5.52
N VAL A 109 -3.41 9.92 -5.44
CA VAL A 109 -4.26 10.31 -6.57
C VAL A 109 -4.21 11.81 -6.74
N ARG A 110 -4.08 12.27 -7.98
CA ARG A 110 -4.22 13.68 -8.33
C ARG A 110 -5.67 13.94 -8.73
N ILE A 111 -6.39 14.66 -7.89
CA ILE A 111 -7.82 14.94 -8.08
C ILE A 111 -8.12 16.38 -7.67
N ASP A 112 -8.95 17.06 -8.45
CA ASP A 112 -9.51 18.37 -8.10
C ASP A 112 -10.70 18.14 -7.14
N THR A 113 -10.52 18.49 -5.89
CA THR A 113 -11.50 18.26 -4.83
C THR A 113 -12.42 19.45 -4.63
N ASP A 114 -11.94 20.66 -4.85
CA ASP A 114 -12.69 21.90 -4.63
C ASP A 114 -13.31 22.48 -5.90
N GLY A 115 -12.95 21.95 -7.07
CA GLY A 115 -13.51 22.35 -8.37
C GLY A 115 -12.89 23.62 -8.94
N ASP A 116 -11.68 23.97 -8.52
CA ASP A 116 -10.95 25.14 -9.00
C ASP A 116 -10.19 24.89 -10.33
N GLY A 117 -10.14 23.63 -10.77
CA GLY A 117 -9.47 23.19 -11.98
C GLY A 117 -8.00 22.82 -11.77
N ILE A 118 -7.52 22.81 -10.53
CA ILE A 118 -6.17 22.38 -10.15
C ILE A 118 -6.30 21.04 -9.41
N ALA A 119 -5.51 20.05 -9.82
CA ALA A 119 -5.55 18.76 -9.16
C ALA A 119 -4.59 18.73 -7.97
N GLU A 120 -5.12 18.51 -6.78
CA GLU A 120 -4.36 18.27 -5.56
C GLU A 120 -3.91 16.82 -5.46
N LEU A 121 -2.76 16.61 -4.80
CA LEU A 121 -2.29 15.28 -4.47
C LEU A 121 -2.94 14.81 -3.17
N ARG A 122 -3.67 13.70 -3.23
CA ARG A 122 -4.31 13.09 -2.06
C ARG A 122 -3.82 11.67 -1.84
N LEU A 123 -3.58 11.35 -0.59
CA LEU A 123 -3.31 9.98 -0.14
C LEU A 123 -4.62 9.34 0.31
N MET A 124 -5.02 8.31 -0.39
CA MET A 124 -6.20 7.51 -0.05
C MET A 124 -5.77 6.11 0.36
N ARG A 125 -6.26 5.63 1.51
CA ARG A 125 -6.00 4.30 2.03
C ARG A 125 -7.27 3.48 2.05
N PHE A 126 -7.21 2.29 1.43
CA PHE A 126 -8.34 1.39 1.34
C PHE A 126 -8.01 0.02 1.93
N GLY A 127 -9.02 -0.69 2.42
CA GLY A 127 -8.90 -2.04 2.94
C GLY A 127 -9.65 -3.08 2.11
N GLY A 128 -8.95 -4.08 1.59
CA GLY A 128 -9.50 -5.22 0.88
C GLY A 128 -9.97 -4.98 -0.55
N LYS A 129 -10.48 -3.79 -0.86
CA LYS A 129 -10.98 -3.42 -2.18
C LYS A 129 -10.96 -1.90 -2.32
N ILE A 130 -10.73 -1.38 -3.50
CA ILE A 130 -10.83 0.06 -3.76
C ILE A 130 -12.29 0.43 -3.99
N SER A 131 -12.94 0.98 -2.97
CA SER A 131 -14.34 1.39 -2.98
C SER A 131 -14.57 2.50 -1.96
N ALA A 132 -15.59 3.30 -2.15
CA ALA A 132 -15.97 4.34 -1.18
C ALA A 132 -16.31 3.75 0.21
N GLU A 133 -16.84 2.53 0.26
CA GLU A 133 -17.21 1.84 1.51
C GLU A 133 -16.00 1.30 2.29
N THR A 134 -14.88 1.12 1.62
CA THR A 134 -13.64 0.55 2.18
C THR A 134 -12.53 1.58 2.35
N LEU A 135 -12.87 2.85 2.15
CA LEU A 135 -11.97 3.97 2.39
C LEU A 135 -11.72 4.10 3.90
N LEU A 136 -10.47 3.97 4.29
CA LEU A 136 -10.03 4.06 5.68
C LEU A 136 -9.54 5.47 6.02
N GLU A 137 -8.90 6.12 5.07
CA GLU A 137 -8.25 7.41 5.29
C GLU A 137 -8.16 8.18 3.97
N ASP A 138 -8.32 9.50 4.03
CA ASP A 138 -8.18 10.43 2.94
C ASP A 138 -7.48 11.69 3.46
N GLU A 139 -6.25 11.91 3.05
CA GLU A 139 -5.39 13.00 3.50
C GLU A 139 -4.78 13.74 2.30
N GLU A 140 -4.56 15.01 2.47
CA GLU A 140 -3.75 15.79 1.53
C GLU A 140 -2.27 15.39 1.67
N ALA A 141 -1.58 15.23 0.55
CA ALA A 141 -0.17 14.83 0.52
C ALA A 141 0.66 15.87 -0.24
N ASP A 142 1.83 16.17 0.30
CA ASP A 142 2.76 17.13 -0.33
C ASP A 142 3.56 16.47 -1.46
N GLU A 143 3.97 15.20 -1.27
CA GLU A 143 4.88 14.49 -2.17
C GLU A 143 4.52 13.02 -2.31
N VAL A 144 4.88 12.43 -3.44
CA VAL A 144 4.77 11.00 -3.71
C VAL A 144 6.04 10.31 -3.22
N PRO A 145 5.99 9.42 -2.21
CA PRO A 145 7.17 8.81 -1.60
C PRO A 145 7.68 7.57 -2.37
N TYR A 146 7.51 7.53 -3.67
CA TYR A 146 8.00 6.44 -4.52
C TYR A 146 9.13 6.91 -5.41
N ALA A 147 10.12 6.05 -5.63
CA ALA A 147 11.19 6.27 -6.58
C ALA A 147 11.31 5.04 -7.49
N ILE A 148 11.18 5.26 -8.79
CA ILE A 148 11.26 4.22 -9.82
C ILE A 148 12.69 4.21 -10.37
N ILE A 149 13.45 3.15 -10.08
CA ILE A 149 14.82 2.98 -10.57
C ILE A 149 14.80 2.06 -11.80
N LYS A 150 15.15 2.61 -12.96
CA LYS A 150 15.19 1.91 -14.24
C LYS A 150 16.65 1.68 -14.64
N VAL A 151 17.05 0.44 -14.90
CA VAL A 151 18.39 0.13 -15.41
C VAL A 151 18.54 0.55 -16.88
N LYS A 152 17.54 0.21 -17.70
CA LYS A 152 17.45 0.60 -19.10
C LYS A 152 16.00 1.01 -19.39
N THR A 153 15.83 2.19 -19.94
CA THR A 153 14.50 2.74 -20.22
C THR A 153 13.92 2.20 -21.53
N LYS A 154 12.64 1.90 -21.52
CA LYS A 154 11.86 1.68 -22.75
C LYS A 154 11.22 3.00 -23.16
N PRO A 155 11.22 3.36 -24.47
CA PRO A 155 10.48 4.54 -24.93
C PRO A 155 8.99 4.42 -24.62
N HIS A 156 8.42 5.48 -24.08
CA HIS A 156 6.97 5.60 -23.82
C HIS A 156 6.40 4.58 -22.83
N GLN A 157 7.22 4.01 -21.94
CA GLN A 157 6.80 3.08 -20.90
C GLN A 157 7.47 3.42 -19.57
N TRP A 158 6.71 3.32 -18.49
CA TRP A 158 7.25 3.48 -17.15
C TRP A 158 8.15 2.29 -16.74
N GLU A 159 7.96 1.13 -17.37
CA GLU A 159 8.78 -0.07 -17.14
C GLU A 159 10.17 0.07 -17.77
N GLY A 160 11.15 -0.53 -17.11
CA GLY A 160 12.50 -0.69 -17.64
C GLY A 160 12.74 -2.09 -18.22
N ILE A 161 13.88 -2.27 -18.88
CA ILE A 161 14.39 -3.58 -19.29
C ILE A 161 15.37 -4.06 -18.23
N SER A 162 15.25 -5.31 -17.82
CA SER A 162 16.20 -5.96 -16.93
C SER A 162 17.46 -6.38 -17.70
N ILE A 163 18.58 -6.43 -17.00
CA ILE A 163 19.82 -7.04 -17.54
C ILE A 163 19.59 -8.51 -17.92
N ALA A 164 18.70 -9.20 -17.20
CA ALA A 164 18.35 -10.59 -17.49
C ALA A 164 17.65 -10.74 -18.85
N ASP A 165 16.83 -9.78 -19.26
CA ASP A 165 16.15 -9.81 -20.57
C ASP A 165 17.17 -9.69 -21.71
N ASP A 166 18.17 -8.80 -21.57
CA ASP A 166 19.26 -8.66 -22.56
C ASP A 166 20.12 -9.95 -22.61
N MET A 167 20.31 -10.63 -21.49
CA MET A 167 21.10 -11.86 -21.44
C MET A 167 20.37 -13.08 -22.04
N MET A 168 19.06 -13.14 -21.97
CA MET A 168 18.28 -14.23 -22.57
C MET A 168 18.38 -14.28 -24.10
N GLU A 169 18.56 -13.13 -24.77
CA GLU A 169 18.78 -13.09 -26.23
C GLU A 169 20.15 -13.66 -26.62
N ILE A 170 21.16 -13.55 -25.77
CA ILE A 170 22.51 -14.05 -26.03
C ILE A 170 22.61 -15.57 -25.84
N GLN A 171 21.73 -16.15 -25.03
CA GLN A 171 21.71 -17.60 -24.72
C GLN A 171 20.89 -18.43 -25.71
N ARG A 172 20.24 -17.84 -26.70
CA ARG A 172 19.55 -18.50 -27.80
C ARG A 172 20.41 -18.62 -29.04
#